data_c3bdcc3624b265aef377cc8f4aa81847
#
_entry.id   c3bdcc3624b265aef377cc8f4aa81847
#
_cell.length_a   1.000
_cell.length_b   1.000
_cell.length_c   1.000
_cell.angle_alpha   90.00
_cell.angle_beta   90.00
_cell.angle_gamma   90.00
#
_symmetry.space_group_name_H-M   'P 1'
#
loop_
_entity.id
_entity.type
_entity.pdbx_description
1 polymer ?
#
loop_
_entity_poly.entity_id
_entity_poly.type
_entity_poly.pdbx_seq_one_letter_code
_entity_poly.pdbx_strand_id
1 'polypeptide(L)'
;MAWRLHYFAKALTVVDGRLQGGEPMPFLTAQDAEEGAALLARMAIAAFAYQQLGDMDQDMWDEPELLAVFGEVTAIEVQAAAA
;
A
#
# COMPACT_ATOMS: atom_id res chain seq x y z
N MET A 1 17.51 9.10 14.17
CA MET A 1 16.21 8.61 14.66
C MET A 1 15.13 9.61 14.32
N ALA A 2 14.23 9.28 13.40
CA ALA A 2 13.19 10.21 13.01
C ALA A 2 11.93 9.46 12.62
N TRP A 3 10.84 9.78 13.31
CA TRP A 3 9.52 9.38 12.93
C TRP A 3 9.07 10.29 11.81
N ARG A 4 8.71 9.71 10.67
CA ARG A 4 8.21 10.47 9.52
C ARG A 4 7.19 9.65 8.76
N LEU A 5 6.38 10.33 7.95
CA LEU A 5 5.46 9.65 7.04
C LEU A 5 6.24 9.08 5.87
N HIS A 6 5.97 7.83 5.59
CA HIS A 6 6.47 7.14 4.41
C HIS A 6 5.30 6.81 3.51
N TYR A 7 5.52 6.81 2.21
CA TYR A 7 4.48 6.61 1.21
C TYR A 7 4.80 5.36 0.41
N PHE A 8 3.80 4.49 0.26
CA PHE A 8 3.98 3.21 -0.42
C PHE A 8 2.82 2.90 -1.34
N ALA A 9 3.07 2.03 -2.31
CA ALA A 9 2.03 1.38 -3.09
C ALA A 9 2.27 -0.12 -3.08
N LYS A 10 1.18 -0.89 -3.07
CA LYS A 10 1.22 -2.36 -3.15
C LYS A 10 0.24 -2.83 -4.21
N ALA A 11 0.66 -3.83 -4.98
CA ALA A 11 -0.25 -4.60 -5.83
C ALA A 11 -0.94 -5.66 -5.00
N LEU A 12 -2.18 -6.00 -5.38
CA LEU A 12 -2.92 -7.09 -4.79
C LEU A 12 -3.08 -8.22 -5.78
N THR A 13 -2.82 -9.44 -5.33
CA THR A 13 -2.99 -10.65 -6.12
C THR A 13 -3.88 -11.63 -5.38
N VAL A 14 -4.38 -12.62 -6.08
CA VAL A 14 -5.16 -13.70 -5.47
C VAL A 14 -4.27 -14.94 -5.38
N VAL A 15 -4.11 -15.45 -4.15
CA VAL A 15 -3.37 -16.69 -3.90
C VAL A 15 -4.28 -17.59 -3.10
N ASP A 16 -4.57 -18.77 -3.65
CA ASP A 16 -5.47 -19.77 -3.02
C ASP A 16 -6.83 -19.16 -2.65
N GLY A 17 -7.39 -18.31 -3.53
CA GLY A 17 -8.68 -17.69 -3.32
C GLY A 17 -8.69 -16.52 -2.35
N ARG A 18 -7.53 -16.05 -1.90
CA ARG A 18 -7.42 -14.93 -0.96
C ARG A 18 -6.62 -13.79 -1.56
N LEU A 19 -7.00 -12.57 -1.23
CA LEU A 19 -6.23 -11.39 -1.58
C LEU A 19 -4.95 -11.36 -0.77
N GLN A 20 -3.84 -11.12 -1.47
CA GLN A 20 -2.53 -11.02 -0.84
C GLN A 20 -1.81 -9.78 -1.37
N GLY A 21 -1.26 -8.98 -0.46
CA GLY A 21 -0.46 -7.82 -0.83
C GLY A 21 0.94 -8.23 -1.26
N GLY A 22 1.43 -7.58 -2.32
CA GLY A 22 2.80 -7.73 -2.76
C GLY A 22 3.76 -6.92 -1.90
N GLU A 23 5.01 -6.80 -2.35
CA GLU A 23 5.98 -5.99 -1.64
C GLU A 23 5.64 -4.50 -1.77
N PRO A 24 5.83 -3.73 -0.68
CA PRO A 24 5.58 -2.30 -0.76
C PRO A 24 6.64 -1.61 -1.61
N MET A 25 6.19 -0.74 -2.51
CA MET A 25 7.06 0.12 -3.32
C MET A 25 7.07 1.50 -2.70
N PRO A 26 8.26 2.03 -2.31
CA PRO A 26 8.34 3.34 -1.67
C PRO A 26 8.29 4.48 -2.67
N PHE A 27 7.71 5.60 -2.23
CA PHE A 27 7.62 6.82 -3.01
C PHE A 27 7.96 8.01 -2.12
N LEU A 28 8.28 9.14 -2.73
CA LEU A 28 8.67 10.35 -2.00
C LEU A 28 7.46 11.18 -1.58
N THR A 29 6.34 11.06 -2.27
CA THR A 29 5.13 11.83 -1.98
C THR A 29 3.89 10.95 -2.04
N ALA A 30 2.82 11.42 -1.41
CA ALA A 30 1.53 10.74 -1.47
C ALA A 30 1.02 10.65 -2.90
N GLN A 31 1.18 11.73 -3.68
CA GLN A 31 0.73 11.75 -5.07
C GLN A 31 1.47 10.72 -5.91
N ASP A 32 2.78 10.59 -5.74
CA ASP A 32 3.56 9.60 -6.47
C ASP A 32 3.14 8.18 -6.10
N ALA A 33 2.84 7.93 -4.83
CA ALA A 33 2.35 6.63 -4.39
C ALA A 33 1.00 6.30 -5.01
N GLU A 34 0.09 7.28 -5.09
CA GLU A 34 -1.21 7.09 -5.73
C GLU A 34 -1.07 6.79 -7.23
N GLU A 35 -0.21 7.53 -7.92
CA GLU A 35 0.06 7.29 -9.34
C GLU A 35 0.71 5.92 -9.56
N GLY A 36 1.63 5.53 -8.68
CA GLY A 36 2.25 4.22 -8.72
C GLY A 36 1.25 3.10 -8.52
N ALA A 37 0.31 3.27 -7.58
CA ALA A 37 -0.74 2.29 -7.35
C ALA A 37 -1.67 2.16 -8.58
N ALA A 38 -2.00 3.28 -9.23
CA ALA A 38 -2.81 3.25 -10.44
C ALA A 38 -2.14 2.45 -11.56
N LEU A 39 -0.81 2.59 -11.69
CA LEU A 39 -0.05 1.81 -12.66
C LEU A 39 0.00 0.33 -12.30
N LEU A 40 0.22 0.01 -11.03
CA LEU A 40 0.23 -1.37 -10.56
C LEU A 40 -1.11 -2.06 -10.80
N ALA A 41 -2.22 -1.34 -10.66
CA ALA A 41 -3.56 -1.88 -10.87
C ALA A 41 -3.82 -2.29 -12.33
N ARG A 42 -2.99 -1.85 -13.27
CA ARG A 42 -3.07 -2.28 -14.66
C ARG A 42 -2.48 -3.67 -14.89
N MET A 43 -1.64 -4.14 -13.97
CA MET A 43 -0.93 -5.41 -14.08
C MET A 43 -1.33 -6.42 -13.01
N ALA A 44 -2.26 -6.04 -12.14
CA ALA A 44 -2.73 -6.88 -11.04
C ALA A 44 -4.24 -6.75 -10.92
N ILE A 45 -4.85 -7.54 -10.05
CA ILE A 45 -6.30 -7.46 -9.85
C ILE A 45 -6.69 -6.12 -9.23
N ALA A 46 -5.82 -5.56 -8.41
CA ALA A 46 -6.02 -4.27 -7.75
C ALA A 46 -4.69 -3.76 -7.22
N ALA A 47 -4.68 -2.51 -6.77
CA ALA A 47 -3.53 -1.94 -6.08
C ALA A 47 -4.01 -0.83 -5.15
N PHE A 48 -3.20 -0.48 -4.18
CA PHE A 48 -3.53 0.60 -3.27
C PHE A 48 -2.28 1.38 -2.87
N ALA A 49 -2.50 2.65 -2.53
CA ALA A 49 -1.47 3.51 -1.98
C ALA A 49 -1.79 3.77 -0.50
N TYR A 50 -0.76 3.87 0.31
CA TYR A 50 -0.92 4.17 1.73
C TYR A 50 0.26 4.98 2.24
N GLN A 51 0.03 5.63 3.37
CA GLN A 51 1.09 6.30 4.12
C GLN A 51 1.18 5.64 5.50
N GLN A 52 2.37 5.68 6.05
CA GLN A 52 2.62 5.05 7.34
C GLN A 52 3.67 5.83 8.09
N LEU A 53 3.34 6.24 9.31
CA LEU A 53 4.28 6.88 10.19
C LEU A 53 5.20 5.82 10.78
N GLY A 54 6.50 6.07 10.73
CA GLY A 54 7.44 5.11 11.28
C GLY A 54 8.86 5.60 11.27
N ASP A 55 9.72 4.82 11.91
CA ASP A 55 11.16 5.01 11.96
C ASP A 55 11.81 3.79 11.31
N MET A 56 12.34 3.97 10.10
CA MET A 56 12.96 2.89 9.34
C MET A 56 14.21 2.34 10.03
N ASP A 57 14.95 3.18 10.72
CA ASP A 57 16.19 2.77 11.36
C ASP A 57 15.93 1.80 12.51
N GLN A 58 14.81 1.95 13.20
CA GLN A 58 14.44 1.09 14.31
C GLN A 58 13.37 0.07 13.93
N ASP A 59 12.91 0.08 12.68
CA ASP A 59 11.85 -0.79 12.18
C ASP A 59 10.59 -0.71 13.05
N MET A 60 10.24 0.51 13.44
CA MET A 60 9.05 0.78 14.24
C MET A 60 8.02 1.50 13.37
N TRP A 61 6.81 0.96 13.33
CA TRP A 61 5.76 1.44 12.43
C TRP A 61 4.44 1.57 13.16
N ASP A 62 3.73 2.66 12.85
CA ASP A 62 2.36 2.85 13.26
C ASP A 62 1.43 2.18 12.24
N GLU A 63 0.12 2.27 12.44
CA GLU A 63 -0.83 1.67 11.51
C GLU A 63 -0.81 2.39 10.16
N PRO A 64 -0.90 1.65 9.05
CA PRO A 64 -0.97 2.28 7.74
C PRO A 64 -2.30 3.01 7.54
N GLU A 65 -2.23 4.13 6.85
CA GLU A 65 -3.39 4.94 6.49
C GLU A 65 -3.59 4.88 4.98
N LEU A 66 -4.75 4.40 4.55
CA LEU A 66 -5.06 4.22 3.14
C LEU A 66 -5.23 5.57 2.45
N LEU A 67 -4.56 5.76 1.32
CA LEU A 67 -4.67 6.97 0.50
C LEU A 67 -5.59 6.79 -0.68
N ALA A 68 -5.46 5.68 -1.41
CA ALA A 68 -6.25 5.41 -2.61
C ALA A 68 -6.29 3.93 -2.91
N VAL A 69 -7.37 3.48 -3.52
CA VAL A 69 -7.56 2.09 -3.93
C VAL A 69 -7.96 2.08 -5.40
N PHE A 70 -7.35 1.20 -6.17
CA PHE A 70 -7.64 1.02 -7.59
C PHE A 70 -7.94 -0.45 -7.86
N GLY A 71 -8.94 -0.70 -8.71
CA GLY A 71 -9.34 -2.06 -9.06
C GLY A 71 -10.69 -2.44 -8.45
N GLU A 72 -11.03 -3.73 -8.52
CA GLU A 72 -12.35 -4.22 -8.15
C GLU A 72 -12.38 -4.79 -6.73
N VAL A 73 -11.85 -4.01 -5.76
CA VAL A 73 -11.85 -4.40 -4.35
C VAL A 73 -12.36 -3.24 -3.49
N THR A 74 -12.88 -3.57 -2.33
CA THR A 74 -13.32 -2.57 -1.37
C THR A 74 -12.16 -2.13 -0.47
N ALA A 75 -12.30 -0.94 0.14
CA ALA A 75 -11.30 -0.47 1.10
C ALA A 75 -11.16 -1.43 2.29
N ILE A 76 -12.23 -2.08 2.71
CA ILE A 76 -12.20 -3.06 3.80
C ILE A 76 -11.34 -4.26 3.42
N GLU A 77 -11.53 -4.79 2.21
CA GLU A 77 -10.72 -5.91 1.71
C GLU A 77 -9.25 -5.55 1.62
N VAL A 78 -8.94 -4.33 1.16
CA VAL A 78 -7.58 -3.84 1.06
C VAL A 78 -6.93 -3.73 2.43
N GLN A 79 -7.62 -3.19 3.42
CA GLN A 79 -7.09 -3.06 4.77
C GLN A 79 -6.83 -4.44 5.40
N ALA A 80 -7.69 -5.40 5.16
CA ALA A 80 -7.48 -6.77 5.63
C ALA A 80 -6.23 -7.39 4.99
N ALA A 81 -5.98 -7.13 3.72
CA ALA A 81 -4.80 -7.64 3.02
C ALA A 81 -3.51 -6.91 3.43
N ALA A 82 -3.61 -5.66 3.87
CA ALA A 82 -2.47 -4.86 4.30
C ALA A 82 -2.03 -5.17 5.73
N ALA A 83 -2.93 -5.72 6.53
CA ALA A 83 -2.66 -6.01 7.96
C ALA A 83 -1.72 -7.23 8.18
#